data_17d248daf69d4ecc094b63ba4e4828a1
#
_entry.id   17d248daf69d4ecc094b63ba4e4828a1
#
_cell.length_a   1.000
_cell.length_b   1.000
_cell.length_c   1.000
_cell.angle_alpha   90.00
_cell.angle_beta   90.00
_cell.angle_gamma   90.00
#
_symmetry.space_group_name_H-M   'P 1'
#
loop_
_entity.id
_entity.type
_entity.pdbx_description
1 polymer ?
#
loop_
_entity_poly.entity_id
_entity_poly.type
_entity_poly.pdbx_seq_one_letter_code
_entity_poly.pdbx_strand_id
1 'polypeptide(L)'
;MSAHYFNPQEMINKTIIFDERPAASVASSFHVAYGIDKNFLFGCGVSITSVLLHNNDVSFVFHVFIDAIPEADIQRLAQLAKSYRTCIQIHLVNCERLKALPTTKNWSIAMYFRFVIADYFIDQQDKILYLDADIACQGNLKPLITMDLANNVAAVVTERDANWWSLRGQSLQCNELEKGYFNSGVLLINTLAWAQESVSAKAMSMLADKAVVSRLTYMDQDILNLILSGKVKFIDAKYNTQFSLNYELKKSFVCPINDETVLIHYVGPTKPWHYWAGYPSAQPFIKAKEASPWKNEPLMRPVNSNYARYCAKHNFKQNKPINGIMNYIYYFYLKIIK
;
A
#
# COMPACT_ATOMS: atom_id res chain seq x y z
N MET A 1 31.05 -0.20 5.44
CA MET A 1 29.87 -1.04 5.78
C MET A 1 28.94 -0.98 4.58
N SER A 2 28.28 -2.08 4.21
CA SER A 2 27.30 -2.07 3.11
C SER A 2 26.20 -1.04 3.44
N ALA A 3 25.83 -0.21 2.48
CA ALA A 3 24.71 0.74 2.62
C ALA A 3 23.36 0.00 2.77
N HIS A 4 23.31 -1.28 2.38
CA HIS A 4 22.12 -2.13 2.43
C HIS A 4 22.09 -2.98 3.69
N TYR A 5 21.03 -2.91 4.46
CA TYR A 5 20.72 -3.92 5.48
C TYR A 5 20.18 -5.20 4.85
N PHE A 6 19.27 -5.06 3.87
CA PHE A 6 18.78 -6.14 3.04
C PHE A 6 19.55 -6.17 1.73
N ASN A 7 20.51 -7.09 1.61
CA ASN A 7 21.25 -7.27 0.37
C ASN A 7 20.30 -7.75 -0.75
N PRO A 8 20.15 -7.01 -1.85
CA PRO A 8 19.25 -7.40 -2.94
C PRO A 8 19.52 -8.80 -3.50
N GLN A 9 20.78 -9.23 -3.55
CA GLN A 9 21.17 -10.56 -4.05
C GLN A 9 20.70 -11.70 -3.15
N GLU A 10 20.54 -11.45 -1.84
CA GLU A 10 20.04 -12.43 -0.88
C GLU A 10 18.51 -12.39 -0.77
N MET A 11 17.93 -11.19 -0.96
CA MET A 11 16.51 -10.97 -0.75
C MET A 11 15.66 -11.27 -1.99
N ILE A 12 16.23 -11.27 -3.19
CA ILE A 12 15.47 -11.51 -4.43
C ILE A 12 15.90 -12.82 -5.06
N ASN A 13 15.02 -13.82 -5.02
CA ASN A 13 15.26 -15.14 -5.62
C ASN A 13 15.22 -15.11 -7.15
N LYS A 14 14.34 -14.27 -7.71
CA LYS A 14 14.13 -14.16 -9.17
C LYS A 14 13.43 -12.84 -9.48
N THR A 15 13.80 -12.24 -10.61
CA THR A 15 13.05 -11.12 -11.20
C THR A 15 12.50 -11.55 -12.56
N ILE A 16 11.19 -11.27 -12.78
CA ILE A 16 10.51 -11.46 -14.07
C ILE A 16 10.22 -10.07 -14.62
N ILE A 17 10.62 -9.79 -15.85
CA ILE A 17 10.55 -8.46 -16.46
C ILE A 17 9.66 -8.50 -17.70
N PHE A 18 8.68 -7.60 -17.76
CA PHE A 18 7.89 -7.28 -18.93
C PHE A 18 8.12 -5.81 -19.25
N ASP A 19 8.98 -5.53 -20.23
CA ASP A 19 9.33 -4.17 -20.65
C ASP A 19 8.79 -3.90 -22.05
N GLU A 20 7.71 -3.18 -22.12
CA GLU A 20 7.01 -2.82 -23.35
C GLU A 20 7.10 -1.31 -23.65
N ARG A 21 7.99 -0.61 -22.93
CA ARG A 21 8.18 0.85 -23.11
C ARG A 21 8.77 1.17 -24.47
N PRO A 22 8.40 2.31 -25.08
CA PRO A 22 9.13 2.86 -26.21
C PRO A 22 10.60 3.13 -25.83
N ALA A 23 11.54 2.82 -26.72
CA ALA A 23 12.97 3.01 -26.45
C ALA A 23 13.34 4.44 -25.98
N ALA A 24 12.69 5.45 -26.54
CA ALA A 24 12.91 6.85 -26.18
C ALA A 24 12.51 7.20 -24.74
N SER A 25 11.65 6.42 -24.10
CA SER A 25 11.14 6.70 -22.74
C SER A 25 11.88 5.95 -21.63
N VAL A 26 12.77 5.03 -21.99
CA VAL A 26 13.45 4.16 -21.01
C VAL A 26 14.30 4.97 -20.01
N ALA A 27 15.08 5.93 -20.50
CA ALA A 27 15.99 6.73 -19.66
C ALA A 27 15.27 7.72 -18.73
N SER A 28 14.02 8.09 -19.01
CA SER A 28 13.24 9.08 -18.25
C SER A 28 12.13 8.46 -17.40
N SER A 29 12.13 7.15 -17.24
CA SER A 29 11.08 6.45 -16.51
C SER A 29 11.19 6.67 -15.00
N PHE A 30 10.02 6.81 -14.35
CA PHE A 30 9.93 6.91 -12.90
C PHE A 30 9.55 5.55 -12.28
N HIS A 31 10.13 5.24 -11.13
CA HIS A 31 10.00 3.94 -10.47
C HIS A 31 8.95 3.98 -9.37
N VAL A 32 7.94 3.10 -9.47
CA VAL A 32 6.88 2.89 -8.48
C VAL A 32 6.96 1.46 -7.96
N ALA A 33 6.93 1.28 -6.64
CA ALA A 33 7.09 -0.04 -6.02
C ALA A 33 5.95 -0.39 -5.09
N TYR A 34 5.58 -1.68 -5.10
CA TYR A 34 4.56 -2.31 -4.26
C TYR A 34 5.17 -3.49 -3.51
N GLY A 35 4.89 -3.59 -2.20
CA GLY A 35 5.21 -4.76 -1.38
C GLY A 35 3.91 -5.48 -1.00
N ILE A 36 3.67 -6.68 -1.53
CA ILE A 36 2.39 -7.37 -1.42
C ILE A 36 2.52 -8.86 -1.09
N ASP A 37 1.44 -9.45 -0.60
CA ASP A 37 1.20 -10.89 -0.66
C ASP A 37 0.17 -11.23 -1.74
N LYS A 38 -0.06 -12.54 -1.98
CA LYS A 38 -1.00 -13.03 -3.01
C LYS A 38 -2.43 -12.49 -2.88
N ASN A 39 -2.88 -12.11 -1.67
CA ASN A 39 -4.24 -11.62 -1.45
C ASN A 39 -4.42 -10.18 -1.97
N PHE A 40 -3.34 -9.47 -2.19
CA PHE A 40 -3.32 -8.09 -2.67
C PHE A 40 -2.96 -7.96 -4.17
N LEU A 41 -2.70 -9.06 -4.88
CA LEU A 41 -2.38 -9.03 -6.32
C LEU A 41 -3.46 -8.34 -7.14
N PHE A 42 -4.73 -8.65 -6.87
CA PHE A 42 -5.85 -7.99 -7.54
C PHE A 42 -5.83 -6.46 -7.31
N GLY A 43 -5.69 -6.04 -6.04
CA GLY A 43 -5.58 -4.63 -5.69
C GLY A 43 -4.39 -3.96 -6.38
N CYS A 44 -3.21 -4.58 -6.34
CA CYS A 44 -1.98 -4.09 -6.95
C CYS A 44 -2.13 -3.88 -8.47
N GLY A 45 -2.65 -4.87 -9.19
CA GLY A 45 -2.84 -4.75 -10.65
C GLY A 45 -3.82 -3.62 -11.02
N VAL A 46 -4.88 -3.43 -10.22
CA VAL A 46 -5.82 -2.32 -10.42
C VAL A 46 -5.20 -0.98 -10.00
N SER A 47 -4.39 -0.95 -8.94
CA SER A 47 -3.64 0.24 -8.53
C SER A 47 -2.69 0.71 -9.64
N ILE A 48 -1.87 -0.18 -10.19
CA ILE A 48 -0.99 0.10 -11.35
C ILE A 48 -1.81 0.66 -12.51
N THR A 49 -2.94 0.01 -12.84
CA THR A 49 -3.82 0.48 -13.93
C THR A 49 -4.34 1.89 -13.67
N SER A 50 -4.72 2.20 -12.42
CA SER A 50 -5.21 3.52 -12.06
C SER A 50 -4.15 4.62 -12.24
N VAL A 51 -2.90 4.31 -11.91
CA VAL A 51 -1.76 5.23 -12.15
C VAL A 51 -1.60 5.50 -13.65
N LEU A 52 -1.61 4.45 -14.47
CA LEU A 52 -1.42 4.55 -15.92
C LEU A 52 -2.55 5.31 -16.62
N LEU A 53 -3.79 5.17 -16.16
CA LEU A 53 -4.95 5.89 -16.72
C LEU A 53 -4.87 7.40 -16.55
N HIS A 54 -4.25 7.89 -15.49
CA HIS A 54 -4.23 9.31 -15.13
C HIS A 54 -2.87 9.99 -15.37
N ASN A 55 -1.87 9.24 -15.88
CA ASN A 55 -0.49 9.73 -16.05
C ASN A 55 0.13 9.21 -17.35
N ASN A 56 -0.56 9.36 -18.46
CA ASN A 56 -0.15 8.86 -19.77
C ASN A 56 1.04 9.62 -20.38
N ASP A 57 1.40 10.76 -19.82
CA ASP A 57 2.56 11.61 -20.20
C ASP A 57 3.83 11.25 -19.39
N VAL A 58 3.74 10.28 -18.47
CA VAL A 58 4.87 9.81 -17.65
C VAL A 58 5.19 8.36 -17.99
N SER A 59 6.46 8.08 -18.26
CA SER A 59 6.94 6.69 -18.38
C SER A 59 7.21 6.12 -17.00
N PHE A 60 6.69 4.92 -16.72
CA PHE A 60 6.87 4.25 -15.45
C PHE A 60 7.55 2.90 -15.58
N VAL A 61 8.26 2.52 -14.50
CA VAL A 61 8.64 1.13 -14.18
C VAL A 61 7.96 0.76 -12.89
N PHE A 62 7.06 -0.22 -12.94
CA PHE A 62 6.38 -0.74 -11.75
C PHE A 62 7.12 -1.97 -11.24
N HIS A 63 7.38 -1.99 -9.94
CA HIS A 63 8.05 -3.08 -9.24
C HIS A 63 7.09 -3.73 -8.26
N VAL A 64 6.83 -5.03 -8.43
CA VAL A 64 5.96 -5.81 -7.55
C VAL A 64 6.82 -6.79 -6.76
N PHE A 65 7.02 -6.51 -5.48
CA PHE A 65 7.74 -7.40 -4.56
C PHE A 65 6.73 -8.32 -3.88
N ILE A 66 6.89 -9.61 -4.08
CA ILE A 66 5.96 -10.65 -3.63
C ILE A 66 6.70 -11.93 -3.28
N ASP A 67 6.20 -12.69 -2.30
CA ASP A 67 6.78 -13.97 -1.90
C ASP A 67 6.50 -15.10 -2.91
N ALA A 68 5.30 -15.14 -3.45
CA ALA A 68 4.88 -16.12 -4.46
C ALA A 68 3.77 -15.54 -5.33
N ILE A 69 3.77 -15.87 -6.62
CA ILE A 69 2.79 -15.40 -7.59
C ILE A 69 2.25 -16.54 -8.45
N PRO A 70 0.92 -16.68 -8.63
CA PRO A 70 0.34 -17.63 -9.56
C PRO A 70 0.66 -17.27 -11.02
N GLU A 71 0.84 -18.30 -11.88
CA GLU A 71 1.13 -18.09 -13.30
C GLU A 71 0.08 -17.23 -14.01
N ALA A 72 -1.21 -17.41 -13.67
CA ALA A 72 -2.28 -16.60 -14.25
C ALA A 72 -2.12 -15.09 -13.97
N ASP A 73 -1.59 -14.72 -12.81
CA ASP A 73 -1.37 -13.32 -12.47
C ASP A 73 -0.07 -12.78 -13.09
N ILE A 74 0.95 -13.61 -13.31
CA ILE A 74 2.12 -13.27 -14.15
C ILE A 74 1.65 -12.87 -15.54
N GLN A 75 0.78 -13.67 -16.16
CA GLN A 75 0.23 -13.40 -17.49
C GLN A 75 -0.63 -12.11 -17.52
N ARG A 76 -1.40 -11.85 -16.46
CA ARG A 76 -2.16 -10.58 -16.34
C ARG A 76 -1.25 -9.36 -16.25
N LEU A 77 -0.16 -9.44 -15.47
CA LEU A 77 0.83 -8.36 -15.38
C LEU A 77 1.56 -8.16 -16.72
N ALA A 78 1.90 -9.23 -17.43
CA ALA A 78 2.45 -9.15 -18.79
C ALA A 78 1.48 -8.44 -19.75
N GLN A 79 0.19 -8.84 -19.72
CA GLN A 79 -0.85 -8.19 -20.51
C GLN A 79 -1.00 -6.71 -20.16
N LEU A 80 -0.93 -6.35 -18.88
CA LEU A 80 -0.99 -4.97 -18.41
C LEU A 80 0.18 -4.16 -18.97
N ALA A 81 1.42 -4.67 -18.86
CA ALA A 81 2.60 -4.03 -19.41
C ALA A 81 2.44 -3.75 -20.92
N LYS A 82 1.99 -4.75 -21.68
CA LYS A 82 1.75 -4.64 -23.12
C LYS A 82 0.65 -3.63 -23.46
N SER A 83 -0.48 -3.67 -22.74
CA SER A 83 -1.65 -2.83 -23.03
C SER A 83 -1.37 -1.35 -22.82
N TYR A 84 -0.52 -1.01 -21.86
CA TYR A 84 -0.18 0.36 -21.49
C TYR A 84 1.24 0.77 -21.90
N ARG A 85 1.98 -0.10 -22.61
CA ARG A 85 3.35 0.16 -23.07
C ARG A 85 4.25 0.64 -21.94
N THR A 86 4.21 -0.08 -20.82
CA THR A 86 4.97 0.22 -19.59
C THR A 86 5.92 -0.93 -19.23
N CYS A 87 6.74 -0.73 -18.22
CA CYS A 87 7.57 -1.81 -17.67
C CYS A 87 7.01 -2.28 -16.34
N ILE A 88 6.85 -3.61 -16.19
CA ILE A 88 6.48 -4.25 -14.92
C ILE A 88 7.56 -5.29 -14.58
N GLN A 89 8.14 -5.17 -13.39
CA GLN A 89 9.11 -6.08 -12.84
C GLN A 89 8.54 -6.77 -11.60
N ILE A 90 8.53 -8.10 -11.61
CA ILE A 90 8.06 -8.92 -10.49
C ILE A 90 9.29 -9.47 -9.77
N HIS A 91 9.47 -9.09 -8.51
CA HIS A 91 10.58 -9.54 -7.68
C HIS A 91 10.08 -10.59 -6.68
N LEU A 92 10.54 -11.84 -6.82
CA LEU A 92 10.22 -12.92 -5.89
C LEU A 92 11.10 -12.80 -4.66
N VAL A 93 10.51 -12.35 -3.55
CA VAL A 93 11.21 -12.05 -2.30
C VAL A 93 11.50 -13.34 -1.52
N ASN A 94 12.76 -13.49 -1.09
CA ASN A 94 13.16 -14.49 -0.12
C ASN A 94 12.74 -14.04 1.29
N CYS A 95 11.73 -14.68 1.83
CA CYS A 95 11.16 -14.29 3.13
C CYS A 95 11.88 -14.91 4.35
N GLU A 96 12.92 -15.72 4.18
CA GLU A 96 13.54 -16.45 5.30
C GLU A 96 13.98 -15.52 6.44
N ARG A 97 14.63 -14.41 6.12
CA ARG A 97 15.08 -13.41 7.11
C ARG A 97 13.92 -12.64 7.77
N LEU A 98 12.75 -12.63 7.14
CA LEU A 98 11.58 -11.89 7.64
C LEU A 98 10.64 -12.75 8.49
N LYS A 99 10.77 -14.09 8.45
CA LYS A 99 9.89 -15.04 9.17
C LYS A 99 9.89 -14.86 10.69
N ALA A 100 11.00 -14.39 11.24
CA ALA A 100 11.14 -14.15 12.68
C ALA A 100 10.50 -12.84 13.15
N LEU A 101 10.10 -11.95 12.22
CA LEU A 101 9.53 -10.66 12.56
C LEU A 101 8.08 -10.81 13.08
N PRO A 102 7.64 -9.92 13.98
CA PRO A 102 6.30 -9.98 14.54
C PRO A 102 5.24 -9.74 13.46
N THR A 103 4.25 -10.63 13.40
CA THR A 103 3.10 -10.52 12.52
C THR A 103 1.80 -10.50 13.31
N THR A 104 0.71 -10.09 12.70
CA THR A 104 -0.62 -10.10 13.31
C THR A 104 -1.62 -10.80 12.39
N LYS A 105 -2.84 -11.02 12.88
CA LYS A 105 -3.93 -11.55 12.04
C LYS A 105 -4.28 -10.64 10.85
N ASN A 106 -3.92 -9.37 10.92
CA ASN A 106 -4.29 -8.36 9.92
C ASN A 106 -3.15 -8.01 8.96
N TRP A 107 -1.90 -8.25 9.34
CA TRP A 107 -0.71 -7.86 8.58
C TRP A 107 0.25 -9.04 8.44
N SER A 108 0.50 -9.40 7.19
CA SER A 108 1.46 -10.45 6.81
C SER A 108 2.89 -9.89 6.78
N ILE A 109 3.86 -10.78 6.57
CA ILE A 109 5.28 -10.41 6.38
C ILE A 109 5.46 -9.36 5.28
N ALA A 110 4.56 -9.31 4.28
CA ALA A 110 4.65 -8.39 3.18
C ALA A 110 4.65 -6.90 3.60
N MET A 111 4.14 -6.55 4.80
CA MET A 111 4.26 -5.20 5.34
C MET A 111 5.71 -4.74 5.50
N TYR A 112 6.67 -5.67 5.68
CA TYR A 112 8.08 -5.37 5.79
C TYR A 112 8.81 -5.26 4.45
N PHE A 113 8.15 -5.61 3.34
CA PHE A 113 8.79 -5.50 2.02
C PHE A 113 9.16 -4.06 1.67
N ARG A 114 8.50 -3.05 2.27
CA ARG A 114 8.88 -1.64 2.07
C ARG A 114 10.32 -1.33 2.49
N PHE A 115 10.85 -2.02 3.50
CA PHE A 115 12.27 -1.90 3.89
C PHE A 115 13.18 -2.59 2.87
N VAL A 116 12.79 -3.78 2.39
CA VAL A 116 13.51 -4.50 1.32
C VAL A 116 13.51 -3.67 0.03
N ILE A 117 12.37 -3.06 -0.32
CA ILE A 117 12.20 -2.20 -1.49
C ILE A 117 13.14 -0.99 -1.41
N ALA A 118 13.11 -0.27 -0.28
CA ALA A 118 13.96 0.92 -0.13
C ALA A 118 15.44 0.57 -0.26
N ASP A 119 15.89 -0.51 0.39
CA ASP A 119 17.27 -0.98 0.29
C ASP A 119 17.62 -1.46 -1.13
N TYR A 120 16.69 -2.11 -1.83
CA TYR A 120 16.89 -2.58 -3.21
C TYR A 120 17.27 -1.42 -4.17
N PHE A 121 16.75 -0.22 -3.93
CA PHE A 121 16.95 0.92 -4.82
C PHE A 121 18.13 1.84 -4.44
N ILE A 122 18.82 1.65 -3.32
CA ILE A 122 19.87 2.56 -2.83
C ILE A 122 20.91 2.92 -3.91
N ASP A 123 21.38 1.93 -4.68
CA ASP A 123 22.38 2.16 -5.72
C ASP A 123 21.80 2.21 -7.15
N GLN A 124 20.46 2.24 -7.28
CA GLN A 124 19.79 2.15 -8.56
C GLN A 124 19.00 3.39 -8.92
N GLN A 125 18.36 4.01 -7.93
CA GLN A 125 17.46 5.15 -8.12
C GLN A 125 17.59 6.12 -6.94
N ASP A 126 17.75 7.40 -7.22
CA ASP A 126 17.80 8.43 -6.18
C ASP A 126 16.45 8.57 -5.45
N LYS A 127 15.37 8.26 -6.15
CA LYS A 127 14.01 8.47 -5.67
C LYS A 127 13.04 7.41 -6.21
N ILE A 128 12.21 6.86 -5.33
CA ILE A 128 11.13 5.92 -5.67
C ILE A 128 9.82 6.31 -4.99
N LEU A 129 8.70 5.94 -5.60
CA LEU A 129 7.38 6.05 -4.98
C LEU A 129 6.93 4.65 -4.53
N TYR A 130 6.83 4.45 -3.22
CA TYR A 130 6.18 3.28 -2.65
C TYR A 130 4.68 3.53 -2.52
N LEU A 131 3.87 2.56 -2.92
CA LEU A 131 2.42 2.57 -2.78
C LEU A 131 1.94 1.24 -2.18
N ASP A 132 0.98 1.33 -1.24
CA ASP A 132 0.20 0.16 -0.82
C ASP A 132 -0.77 -0.27 -1.95
N ALA A 133 -1.08 -1.55 -2.04
CA ALA A 133 -1.90 -2.12 -3.12
C ALA A 133 -3.40 -1.76 -3.06
N ASP A 134 -3.85 -1.15 -1.98
CA ASP A 134 -5.23 -0.67 -1.80
C ASP A 134 -5.37 0.84 -2.10
N ILE A 135 -4.45 1.35 -2.92
CA ILE A 135 -4.47 2.72 -3.42
C ILE A 135 -5.04 2.76 -4.84
N ALA A 136 -5.90 3.72 -5.11
CA ALA A 136 -6.33 4.08 -6.46
C ALA A 136 -5.90 5.51 -6.79
N CYS A 137 -5.26 5.68 -7.94
CA CYS A 137 -4.92 6.99 -8.48
C CYS A 137 -6.10 7.54 -9.28
N GLN A 138 -6.43 8.82 -9.07
CA GLN A 138 -7.42 9.55 -9.89
C GLN A 138 -6.92 10.92 -10.36
N GLY A 139 -5.63 11.22 -10.17
CA GLY A 139 -5.05 12.50 -10.54
C GLY A 139 -3.62 12.40 -11.05
N ASN A 140 -3.04 13.56 -11.34
CA ASN A 140 -1.70 13.68 -11.90
C ASN A 140 -0.63 13.53 -10.81
N LEU A 141 0.27 12.56 -10.98
CA LEU A 141 1.40 12.29 -10.07
C LEU A 141 2.65 13.12 -10.36
N LYS A 142 2.72 13.80 -11.49
CA LYS A 142 3.93 14.52 -11.91
C LYS A 142 4.44 15.52 -10.85
N PRO A 143 3.58 16.33 -10.19
CA PRO A 143 4.04 17.22 -9.13
C PRO A 143 4.63 16.48 -7.92
N LEU A 144 4.13 15.28 -7.61
CA LEU A 144 4.67 14.44 -6.53
C LEU A 144 6.03 13.86 -6.93
N ILE A 145 6.11 13.17 -8.05
CA ILE A 145 7.33 12.46 -8.46
C ILE A 145 8.49 13.39 -8.81
N THR A 146 8.22 14.63 -9.21
CA THR A 146 9.26 15.65 -9.46
C THR A 146 9.63 16.46 -8.23
N MET A 147 8.96 16.23 -7.11
CA MET A 147 9.20 16.99 -5.87
C MET A 147 10.63 16.85 -5.39
N ASP A 148 11.23 17.98 -5.01
CA ASP A 148 12.50 17.99 -4.30
C ASP A 148 12.29 17.62 -2.83
N LEU A 149 13.00 16.60 -2.38
CA LEU A 149 12.98 16.13 -0.99
C LEU A 149 14.04 16.84 -0.12
N ALA A 150 14.94 17.60 -0.72
CA ALA A 150 16.09 18.18 -0.04
C ALA A 150 16.81 17.11 0.83
N ASN A 151 16.98 17.37 2.13
CA ASN A 151 17.62 16.43 3.05
C ASN A 151 16.62 15.46 3.73
N ASN A 152 15.34 15.47 3.34
CA ASN A 152 14.37 14.58 3.95
C ASN A 152 14.50 13.15 3.39
N VAL A 153 14.27 12.17 4.26
CA VAL A 153 14.29 10.75 3.90
C VAL A 153 13.09 10.35 3.05
N ALA A 154 11.95 10.99 3.31
CA ALA A 154 10.75 10.77 2.50
C ALA A 154 9.81 11.98 2.50
N ALA A 155 8.96 12.10 1.46
CA ALA A 155 7.74 12.89 1.53
C ALA A 155 6.56 11.97 1.88
N VAL A 156 5.72 12.42 2.83
CA VAL A 156 4.68 11.62 3.47
C VAL A 156 3.44 12.47 3.77
N VAL A 157 2.30 11.81 3.93
CA VAL A 157 1.05 12.47 4.35
C VAL A 157 0.71 12.07 5.78
N THR A 158 0.29 13.03 6.58
CA THR A 158 -0.14 12.80 7.96
C THR A 158 -1.34 11.85 8.03
N GLU A 159 -1.40 11.05 9.09
CA GLU A 159 -2.57 10.26 9.46
C GLU A 159 -3.32 10.94 10.61
N ARG A 160 -4.64 11.10 10.48
CA ARG A 160 -5.52 11.69 11.51
C ARG A 160 -5.15 13.12 11.91
N ASP A 161 -5.27 13.47 13.20
CA ASP A 161 -5.15 14.84 13.73
C ASP A 161 -4.15 14.94 14.88
N ALA A 162 -3.86 16.18 15.29
CA ALA A 162 -2.86 16.48 16.31
C ALA A 162 -3.19 15.85 17.69
N ASN A 163 -4.46 15.72 18.05
CA ASN A 163 -4.84 15.07 19.31
C ASN A 163 -4.45 13.59 19.29
N TRP A 164 -4.69 12.94 18.17
CA TRP A 164 -4.32 11.55 18.00
C TRP A 164 -2.80 11.37 17.94
N TRP A 165 -2.05 12.28 17.30
CA TRP A 165 -0.57 12.23 17.27
C TRP A 165 0.03 12.31 18.66
N SER A 166 -0.48 13.22 19.53
CA SER A 166 -0.03 13.35 20.92
C SER A 166 -0.27 12.05 21.69
N LEU A 167 -1.48 11.48 21.63
CA LEU A 167 -1.79 10.19 22.27
C LEU A 167 -0.89 9.05 21.74
N ARG A 168 -0.62 9.06 20.44
CA ARG A 168 0.25 8.04 19.82
C ARG A 168 1.71 8.24 20.24
N GLY A 169 2.20 9.48 20.28
CA GLY A 169 3.51 9.86 20.78
C GLY A 169 3.76 9.38 22.21
N GLN A 170 2.79 9.61 23.10
CA GLN A 170 2.84 9.12 24.48
C GLN A 170 2.89 7.58 24.53
N SER A 171 2.02 6.89 23.78
CA SER A 171 1.98 5.41 23.70
C SER A 171 3.30 4.82 23.21
N LEU A 172 3.93 5.46 22.22
CA LEU A 172 5.21 5.03 21.63
C LEU A 172 6.43 5.58 22.40
N GLN A 173 6.23 6.42 23.43
CA GLN A 173 7.29 7.08 24.19
C GLN A 173 8.20 7.95 23.29
N CYS A 174 7.60 8.69 22.35
CA CYS A 174 8.28 9.58 21.43
C CYS A 174 7.48 10.89 21.26
N ASN A 175 7.83 11.91 22.02
CA ASN A 175 7.12 13.20 22.02
C ASN A 175 7.25 13.94 20.67
N GLU A 176 8.30 13.68 19.89
CA GLU A 176 8.47 14.29 18.57
C GLU A 176 7.30 13.98 17.62
N LEU A 177 6.57 12.87 17.83
CA LEU A 177 5.40 12.50 17.03
C LEU A 177 4.20 13.44 17.21
N GLU A 178 4.21 14.31 18.23
CA GLU A 178 3.22 15.38 18.39
C GLU A 178 3.26 16.42 17.25
N LYS A 179 4.39 16.50 16.54
CA LYS A 179 4.58 17.36 15.36
C LYS A 179 4.01 16.78 14.07
N GLY A 180 3.63 15.49 14.07
CA GLY A 180 3.05 14.79 12.96
C GLY A 180 3.35 13.29 13.00
N TYR A 181 2.33 12.50 12.72
CA TYR A 181 2.42 11.06 12.50
C TYR A 181 1.88 10.77 11.11
N PHE A 182 2.62 10.02 10.29
CA PHE A 182 2.26 9.79 8.90
C PHE A 182 1.75 8.36 8.65
N ASN A 183 0.90 8.24 7.62
CA ASN A 183 0.49 6.96 7.07
C ASN A 183 1.57 6.43 6.10
N SER A 184 1.98 5.19 6.27
CA SER A 184 3.09 4.57 5.52
C SER A 184 2.70 3.98 4.16
N GLY A 185 1.44 4.10 3.73
CA GLY A 185 0.97 3.53 2.47
C GLY A 185 1.38 4.31 1.22
N VAL A 186 1.81 5.57 1.37
CA VAL A 186 2.40 6.39 0.30
C VAL A 186 3.69 6.99 0.82
N LEU A 187 4.83 6.62 0.23
CA LEU A 187 6.14 7.14 0.58
C LEU A 187 6.90 7.51 -0.69
N LEU A 188 7.18 8.79 -0.90
CA LEU A 188 8.18 9.19 -1.89
C LEU A 188 9.53 9.17 -1.18
N ILE A 189 10.34 8.16 -1.44
CA ILE A 189 11.57 7.85 -0.70
C ILE A 189 12.78 8.43 -1.40
N ASN A 190 13.64 9.14 -0.66
CA ASN A 190 15.01 9.45 -1.03
C ASN A 190 15.90 8.29 -0.59
N THR A 191 16.35 7.49 -1.52
CA THR A 191 17.06 6.23 -1.25
C THR A 191 18.43 6.46 -0.61
N LEU A 192 19.12 7.53 -1.02
CA LEU A 192 20.41 7.91 -0.43
C LEU A 192 20.25 8.34 1.03
N ALA A 193 19.27 9.19 1.33
CA ALA A 193 18.98 9.62 2.70
C ALA A 193 18.51 8.45 3.57
N TRP A 194 17.73 7.50 3.00
CA TRP A 194 17.32 6.26 3.66
C TRP A 194 18.54 5.43 4.09
N ALA A 195 19.53 5.27 3.20
CA ALA A 195 20.76 4.56 3.49
C ALA A 195 21.61 5.29 4.56
N GLN A 196 21.79 6.61 4.42
CA GLN A 196 22.57 7.44 5.37
C GLN A 196 21.98 7.37 6.77
N GLU A 197 20.65 7.35 6.89
CA GLU A 197 19.95 7.21 8.16
C GLU A 197 19.89 5.77 8.67
N SER A 198 20.36 4.79 7.88
CA SER A 198 20.33 3.35 8.21
C SER A 198 18.93 2.89 8.62
N VAL A 199 17.89 3.33 7.90
CA VAL A 199 16.48 3.15 8.30
C VAL A 199 16.13 1.68 8.47
N SER A 200 16.46 0.83 7.49
CA SER A 200 16.16 -0.61 7.56
C SER A 200 16.85 -1.31 8.73
N ALA A 201 18.13 -0.99 8.99
CA ALA A 201 18.87 -1.56 10.12
C ALA A 201 18.25 -1.17 11.47
N LYS A 202 17.92 0.12 11.64
CA LYS A 202 17.23 0.62 12.84
C LYS A 202 15.87 -0.05 13.02
N ALA A 203 15.09 -0.18 11.93
CA ALA A 203 13.77 -0.84 11.96
C ALA A 203 13.88 -2.30 12.44
N MET A 204 14.81 -3.06 11.88
CA MET A 204 15.01 -4.46 12.27
C MET A 204 15.50 -4.60 13.72
N SER A 205 16.36 -3.70 14.17
CA SER A 205 16.79 -3.65 15.58
C SER A 205 15.61 -3.38 16.52
N MET A 206 14.75 -2.42 16.20
CA MET A 206 13.57 -2.08 17.00
C MET A 206 12.53 -3.23 17.00
N LEU A 207 12.35 -3.92 15.89
CA LEU A 207 11.44 -5.08 15.78
C LEU A 207 11.97 -6.32 16.52
N ALA A 208 13.27 -6.40 16.80
CA ALA A 208 13.84 -7.43 17.65
C ALA A 208 13.68 -7.13 19.17
N ASP A 209 13.40 -5.87 19.54
CA ASP A 209 13.20 -5.46 20.91
C ASP A 209 11.74 -5.67 21.36
N LYS A 210 11.52 -6.65 22.24
CA LYS A 210 10.18 -6.96 22.77
C LYS A 210 9.52 -5.78 23.49
N ALA A 211 10.30 -4.91 24.14
CA ALA A 211 9.77 -3.74 24.84
C ALA A 211 9.23 -2.71 23.84
N VAL A 212 9.88 -2.54 22.68
CA VAL A 212 9.39 -1.73 21.58
C VAL A 212 8.15 -2.36 20.96
N VAL A 213 8.23 -3.64 20.57
CA VAL A 213 7.14 -4.36 19.91
C VAL A 213 5.85 -4.35 20.73
N SER A 214 5.93 -4.44 22.05
CA SER A 214 4.75 -4.41 22.95
C SER A 214 3.95 -3.10 22.88
N ARG A 215 4.53 -2.01 22.38
CA ARG A 215 3.89 -0.68 22.24
C ARG A 215 3.36 -0.42 20.83
N LEU A 216 3.76 -1.25 19.86
CA LEU A 216 3.34 -1.10 18.46
C LEU A 216 1.86 -1.48 18.29
N THR A 217 1.14 -0.69 17.49
CA THR A 217 -0.22 -0.99 17.04
C THR A 217 -0.24 -1.19 15.53
N TYR A 218 0.52 -0.39 14.81
CA TYR A 218 0.61 -0.36 13.35
C TYR A 218 1.98 -0.83 12.84
N MET A 219 2.62 -1.73 13.59
CA MET A 219 3.88 -2.41 13.25
C MET A 219 4.89 -1.54 12.47
N ASP A 220 5.05 -1.78 11.19
CA ASP A 220 5.97 -1.09 10.29
C ASP A 220 5.74 0.42 10.22
N GLN A 221 4.49 0.88 10.26
CA GLN A 221 4.15 2.30 10.25
C GLN A 221 4.62 3.00 11.54
N ASP A 222 4.39 2.40 12.71
CA ASP A 222 4.89 2.95 13.98
C ASP A 222 6.42 3.02 13.99
N ILE A 223 7.08 1.96 13.52
CA ILE A 223 8.56 1.89 13.43
C ILE A 223 9.09 2.99 12.52
N LEU A 224 8.49 3.19 11.34
CA LEU A 224 8.89 4.26 10.42
C LEU A 224 8.70 5.64 11.05
N ASN A 225 7.59 5.88 11.73
CA ASN A 225 7.34 7.14 12.40
C ASN A 225 8.35 7.41 13.52
N LEU A 226 8.73 6.38 14.29
CA LEU A 226 9.76 6.51 15.34
C LEU A 226 11.14 6.86 14.76
N ILE A 227 11.54 6.20 13.65
CA ILE A 227 12.87 6.40 13.05
C ILE A 227 12.95 7.71 12.29
N LEU A 228 11.88 8.08 11.58
CA LEU A 228 11.85 9.20 10.65
C LEU A 228 11.28 10.49 11.25
N SER A 229 10.97 10.51 12.53
CA SER A 229 10.51 11.73 13.22
C SER A 229 11.49 12.88 12.98
N GLY A 230 10.97 14.02 12.51
CA GLY A 230 11.78 15.20 12.16
C GLY A 230 12.62 15.08 10.88
N LYS A 231 12.51 13.97 10.13
CA LYS A 231 13.30 13.69 8.92
C LYS A 231 12.45 13.49 7.66
N VAL A 232 11.18 13.81 7.73
CA VAL A 232 10.23 13.71 6.62
C VAL A 232 9.70 15.07 6.21
N LYS A 233 9.34 15.18 4.93
CA LYS A 233 8.59 16.29 4.38
C LYS A 233 7.11 15.95 4.39
N PHE A 234 6.31 16.63 5.21
CA PHE A 234 4.86 16.49 5.15
C PHE A 234 4.32 17.20 3.92
N ILE A 235 3.47 16.51 3.18
CA ILE A 235 2.86 16.98 1.93
C ILE A 235 1.33 16.95 2.02
N ASP A 236 0.68 17.56 1.02
CA ASP A 236 -0.76 17.70 0.93
C ASP A 236 -1.49 16.34 1.00
N ALA A 237 -2.60 16.31 1.74
CA ALA A 237 -3.44 15.13 1.97
C ALA A 237 -3.97 14.50 0.68
N LYS A 238 -4.09 15.26 -0.43
CA LYS A 238 -4.51 14.74 -1.73
C LYS A 238 -3.63 13.62 -2.28
N TYR A 239 -2.36 13.52 -1.84
CA TYR A 239 -1.43 12.46 -2.24
C TYR A 239 -1.52 11.19 -1.37
N ASN A 240 -2.39 11.18 -0.37
CA ASN A 240 -2.75 9.99 0.40
C ASN A 240 -4.07 10.26 1.14
N THR A 241 -5.16 10.46 0.39
CA THR A 241 -6.49 10.68 0.95
C THR A 241 -7.00 9.36 1.53
N GLN A 242 -6.84 9.20 2.83
CA GLN A 242 -7.18 7.97 3.54
C GLN A 242 -8.69 7.90 3.74
N PHE A 243 -9.31 6.83 3.24
CA PHE A 243 -10.73 6.61 3.32
C PHE A 243 -11.07 5.15 3.65
N SER A 244 -11.79 4.94 4.74
CA SER A 244 -12.33 3.61 5.05
C SER A 244 -13.75 3.49 4.51
N LEU A 245 -13.99 2.51 3.64
CA LEU A 245 -15.33 2.18 3.15
C LEU A 245 -16.31 1.82 4.27
N ASN A 246 -15.82 1.47 5.46
CA ASN A 246 -16.70 1.30 6.64
C ASN A 246 -17.27 2.62 7.15
N TYR A 247 -16.76 3.77 6.75
CA TYR A 247 -17.38 5.05 7.08
C TYR A 247 -18.76 5.23 6.41
N GLU A 248 -18.98 4.57 5.29
CA GLU A 248 -20.30 4.50 4.63
C GLU A 248 -21.40 3.91 5.55
N LEU A 249 -21.02 3.13 6.56
CA LEU A 249 -21.97 2.59 7.54
C LEU A 249 -22.47 3.63 8.55
N LYS A 250 -21.74 4.74 8.73
CA LYS A 250 -22.13 5.81 9.65
C LYS A 250 -23.37 6.52 9.12
N LYS A 251 -24.20 7.10 10.04
CA LYS A 251 -25.38 7.88 9.67
C LYS A 251 -25.01 9.19 8.97
N SER A 252 -23.97 9.82 9.45
CA SER A 252 -23.39 11.03 8.86
C SER A 252 -21.89 10.87 8.75
N PHE A 253 -21.34 11.06 7.56
CA PHE A 253 -19.92 11.21 7.30
C PHE A 253 -19.75 12.10 6.08
N VAL A 254 -18.59 12.76 6.00
CA VAL A 254 -18.18 13.52 4.83
C VAL A 254 -17.12 12.69 4.13
N CYS A 255 -17.34 12.39 2.85
CA CYS A 255 -16.36 11.72 2.02
C CYS A 255 -15.21 12.70 1.74
N PRO A 256 -13.96 12.39 2.10
CA PRO A 256 -12.83 13.28 1.84
C PRO A 256 -12.37 13.24 0.38
N ILE A 257 -12.87 12.30 -0.42
CA ILE A 257 -12.52 12.13 -1.83
C ILE A 257 -13.24 13.22 -2.63
N ASN A 258 -12.48 14.02 -3.36
CA ASN A 258 -12.97 15.10 -4.21
C ASN A 258 -12.13 15.18 -5.50
N ASP A 259 -12.42 16.18 -6.36
CA ASP A 259 -11.76 16.34 -7.66
C ASP A 259 -10.26 16.69 -7.54
N GLU A 260 -9.80 17.21 -6.41
CA GLU A 260 -8.37 17.49 -6.18
C GLU A 260 -7.61 16.27 -5.65
N THR A 261 -8.30 15.22 -5.20
CA THR A 261 -7.68 13.99 -4.71
C THR A 261 -6.86 13.33 -5.81
N VAL A 262 -5.59 13.05 -5.54
CA VAL A 262 -4.69 12.38 -6.48
C VAL A 262 -4.59 10.88 -6.20
N LEU A 263 -4.34 10.52 -4.93
CA LEU A 263 -4.27 9.13 -4.47
C LEU A 263 -5.30 8.89 -3.37
N ILE A 264 -6.19 7.94 -3.61
CA ILE A 264 -7.16 7.45 -2.62
C ILE A 264 -6.59 6.20 -1.98
N HIS A 265 -6.42 6.20 -0.69
CA HIS A 265 -5.98 5.04 0.07
C HIS A 265 -7.17 4.42 0.81
N TYR A 266 -7.66 3.28 0.36
CA TYR A 266 -8.79 2.56 0.93
C TYR A 266 -8.39 1.78 2.20
N VAL A 267 -8.12 2.52 3.28
CA VAL A 267 -7.68 1.95 4.56
C VAL A 267 -8.77 1.10 5.24
N GLY A 268 -8.34 0.18 6.11
CA GLY A 268 -9.23 -0.64 6.92
C GLY A 268 -9.70 -1.92 6.23
N PRO A 269 -10.61 -2.69 6.88
CA PRO A 269 -10.88 -4.08 6.49
C PRO A 269 -11.79 -4.26 5.28
N THR A 270 -12.60 -3.24 4.91
CA THR A 270 -13.41 -3.29 3.69
C THR A 270 -12.65 -2.63 2.56
N LYS A 271 -12.31 -3.43 1.55
CA LYS A 271 -11.56 -2.97 0.38
C LYS A 271 -12.49 -2.74 -0.82
N PRO A 272 -12.13 -1.90 -1.79
CA PRO A 272 -12.99 -1.59 -2.95
C PRO A 272 -13.25 -2.81 -3.86
N TRP A 273 -12.43 -3.84 -3.78
CA TRP A 273 -12.64 -5.11 -4.48
C TRP A 273 -13.53 -6.11 -3.75
N HIS A 274 -14.10 -5.73 -2.60
CA HIS A 274 -15.06 -6.58 -1.93
C HIS A 274 -16.47 -6.38 -2.52
N TYR A 275 -17.20 -7.48 -2.70
CA TYR A 275 -18.57 -7.50 -3.24
C TYR A 275 -19.52 -6.52 -2.54
N TRP A 276 -19.32 -6.28 -1.24
CA TRP A 276 -20.16 -5.38 -0.43
C TRP A 276 -19.71 -3.91 -0.43
N ALA A 277 -18.65 -3.59 -1.17
CA ALA A 277 -18.09 -2.23 -1.25
C ALA A 277 -18.71 -1.36 -2.36
N GLY A 278 -19.94 -1.67 -2.80
CA GLY A 278 -20.64 -1.00 -3.92
C GLY A 278 -21.12 0.41 -3.58
N TYR A 279 -20.20 1.35 -3.42
CA TYR A 279 -20.47 2.76 -3.14
C TYR A 279 -19.86 3.68 -4.20
N PRO A 280 -20.41 4.92 -4.36
CA PRO A 280 -19.78 5.90 -5.25
C PRO A 280 -18.31 6.17 -4.93
N SER A 281 -17.93 6.16 -3.65
CA SER A 281 -16.55 6.35 -3.18
C SER A 281 -15.58 5.25 -3.65
N ALA A 282 -16.05 4.08 -4.06
CA ALA A 282 -15.24 3.01 -4.64
C ALA A 282 -15.11 3.09 -6.17
N GLN A 283 -15.81 4.02 -6.84
CA GLN A 283 -15.83 4.10 -8.31
C GLN A 283 -14.46 4.32 -8.96
N PRO A 284 -13.52 5.11 -8.40
CA PRO A 284 -12.19 5.22 -8.99
C PRO A 284 -11.49 3.86 -9.14
N PHE A 285 -11.58 2.99 -8.14
CA PHE A 285 -11.07 1.63 -8.21
C PHE A 285 -11.80 0.78 -9.26
N ILE A 286 -13.14 0.84 -9.30
CA ILE A 286 -13.95 0.04 -10.25
C ILE A 286 -13.64 0.45 -11.70
N LYS A 287 -13.53 1.74 -12.02
CA LYS A 287 -13.13 2.23 -13.34
C LYS A 287 -11.76 1.68 -13.76
N ALA A 288 -10.78 1.71 -12.86
CA ALA A 288 -9.46 1.15 -13.13
C ALA A 288 -9.52 -0.37 -13.32
N LYS A 289 -10.33 -1.09 -12.52
CA LYS A 289 -10.57 -2.52 -12.70
C LYS A 289 -11.09 -2.83 -14.10
N GLU A 290 -12.10 -2.11 -14.58
CA GLU A 290 -12.72 -2.29 -15.90
C GLU A 290 -11.71 -2.08 -17.04
N ALA A 291 -10.73 -1.21 -16.86
CA ALA A 291 -9.64 -0.94 -17.81
C ALA A 291 -8.43 -1.89 -17.66
N SER A 292 -8.45 -2.79 -16.68
CA SER A 292 -7.35 -3.70 -16.34
C SER A 292 -7.55 -5.11 -16.89
N PRO A 293 -6.50 -5.95 -16.94
CA PRO A 293 -6.63 -7.39 -17.20
C PRO A 293 -7.51 -8.14 -16.19
N TRP A 294 -7.81 -7.53 -15.04
CA TRP A 294 -8.74 -8.08 -14.03
C TRP A 294 -10.21 -7.67 -14.24
N LYS A 295 -10.57 -7.08 -15.39
CA LYS A 295 -11.95 -6.62 -15.68
C LYS A 295 -13.01 -7.70 -15.44
N ASN A 296 -12.72 -8.95 -15.80
CA ASN A 296 -13.62 -10.08 -15.66
C ASN A 296 -13.47 -10.80 -14.30
N GLU A 297 -12.52 -10.41 -13.45
CA GLU A 297 -12.35 -11.01 -12.13
C GLU A 297 -13.54 -10.63 -11.25
N PRO A 298 -14.25 -11.60 -10.63
CA PRO A 298 -15.35 -11.30 -9.75
C PRO A 298 -14.86 -10.58 -8.47
N LEU A 299 -15.69 -9.68 -7.95
CA LEU A 299 -15.41 -9.06 -6.65
C LEU A 299 -15.43 -10.12 -5.55
N MET A 300 -14.51 -9.98 -4.59
CA MET A 300 -14.27 -10.97 -3.53
C MET A 300 -15.48 -11.09 -2.60
N ARG A 301 -15.91 -12.33 -2.37
CA ARG A 301 -16.94 -12.68 -1.39
C ARG A 301 -16.34 -12.82 0.02
N PRO A 302 -17.16 -12.74 1.10
CA PRO A 302 -16.64 -12.90 2.46
C PRO A 302 -16.12 -14.33 2.68
N VAL A 303 -14.85 -14.44 3.10
CA VAL A 303 -14.15 -15.73 3.32
C VAL A 303 -13.99 -16.07 4.82
N ASN A 304 -14.34 -15.16 5.71
CA ASN A 304 -14.25 -15.35 7.16
C ASN A 304 -15.41 -14.65 7.89
N SER A 305 -15.58 -14.96 9.16
CA SER A 305 -16.67 -14.40 9.97
C SER A 305 -16.63 -12.87 10.05
N ASN A 306 -15.44 -12.26 10.11
CA ASN A 306 -15.33 -10.81 10.18
C ASN A 306 -15.83 -10.16 8.87
N TYR A 307 -15.41 -10.68 7.72
CA TYR A 307 -15.89 -10.21 6.42
C TYR A 307 -17.39 -10.49 6.21
N ALA A 308 -17.90 -11.64 6.65
CA ALA A 308 -19.33 -11.93 6.59
C ALA A 308 -20.15 -10.90 7.39
N ARG A 309 -19.67 -10.50 8.58
CA ARG A 309 -20.31 -9.45 9.39
C ARG A 309 -20.29 -8.09 8.71
N TYR A 310 -19.16 -7.68 8.10
CA TYR A 310 -19.11 -6.43 7.34
C TYR A 310 -20.00 -6.49 6.10
N CYS A 311 -19.98 -7.60 5.37
CA CYS A 311 -20.83 -7.82 4.21
C CYS A 311 -22.31 -7.66 4.58
N ALA A 312 -22.76 -8.26 5.71
CA ALA A 312 -24.12 -8.11 6.21
C ALA A 312 -24.49 -6.63 6.47
N LYS A 313 -23.64 -5.91 7.24
CA LYS A 313 -23.86 -4.50 7.57
C LYS A 313 -23.96 -3.62 6.32
N HIS A 314 -23.05 -3.78 5.37
CA HIS A 314 -23.05 -3.02 4.13
C HIS A 314 -24.25 -3.35 3.23
N ASN A 315 -24.70 -4.61 3.19
CA ASN A 315 -25.91 -4.97 2.45
C ASN A 315 -27.15 -4.30 3.05
N PHE A 316 -27.28 -4.24 4.38
CA PHE A 316 -28.38 -3.48 5.01
C PHE A 316 -28.29 -1.99 4.66
N LYS A 317 -27.10 -1.40 4.74
CA LYS A 317 -26.90 0.02 4.39
C LYS A 317 -27.26 0.33 2.93
N GLN A 318 -27.06 -0.64 2.03
CA GLN A 318 -27.35 -0.55 0.59
C GLN A 318 -28.79 -0.96 0.24
N ASN A 319 -29.70 -1.07 1.22
CA ASN A 319 -31.09 -1.50 1.02
C ASN A 319 -31.24 -2.90 0.38
N LYS A 320 -30.33 -3.84 0.75
CA LYS A 320 -30.36 -5.26 0.33
C LYS A 320 -30.58 -6.17 1.55
N PRO A 321 -31.77 -6.11 2.21
CA PRO A 321 -31.98 -6.76 3.51
C PRO A 321 -31.87 -8.28 3.46
N ILE A 322 -32.34 -8.94 2.39
CA ILE A 322 -32.23 -10.39 2.22
C ILE A 322 -30.75 -10.82 2.24
N ASN A 323 -29.90 -10.15 1.44
CA ASN A 323 -28.47 -10.43 1.43
C ASN A 323 -27.83 -10.12 2.80
N GLY A 324 -28.30 -9.08 3.48
CA GLY A 324 -27.86 -8.75 4.84
C GLY A 324 -28.13 -9.88 5.83
N ILE A 325 -29.36 -10.41 5.84
CA ILE A 325 -29.76 -11.55 6.69
C ILE A 325 -28.95 -12.80 6.36
N MET A 326 -28.84 -13.16 5.08
CA MET A 326 -28.06 -14.34 4.66
C MET A 326 -26.59 -14.26 5.10
N ASN A 327 -25.97 -13.06 5.00
CA ASN A 327 -24.59 -12.89 5.44
C ASN A 327 -24.46 -12.88 6.97
N TYR A 328 -25.48 -12.51 7.75
CA TYR A 328 -25.47 -12.72 9.21
C TYR A 328 -25.60 -14.19 9.56
N ILE A 329 -26.47 -14.95 8.88
CA ILE A 329 -26.56 -16.42 9.06
C ILE A 329 -25.19 -17.05 8.77
N TYR A 330 -24.55 -16.67 7.65
CA TYR A 330 -23.21 -17.14 7.28
C TYR A 330 -22.14 -16.72 8.32
N TYR A 331 -22.23 -15.53 8.89
CA TYR A 331 -21.36 -15.09 9.98
C TYR A 331 -21.48 -15.99 11.21
N PHE A 332 -22.69 -16.33 11.65
CA PHE A 332 -22.89 -17.22 12.79
C PHE A 332 -22.42 -18.64 12.49
N TYR A 333 -22.72 -19.15 11.31
CA TYR A 333 -22.21 -20.45 10.83
C TYR A 333 -20.68 -20.52 10.93
N LEU A 334 -19.99 -19.53 10.38
CA LEU A 334 -18.51 -19.46 10.44
C LEU A 334 -17.95 -19.30 11.86
N LYS A 335 -18.76 -18.84 12.84
CA LYS A 335 -18.35 -18.76 14.24
C LYS A 335 -18.51 -20.08 15.01
N ILE A 336 -19.45 -20.91 14.59
CA ILE A 336 -19.74 -22.21 15.25
C ILE A 336 -18.73 -23.27 14.80
N ILE A 337 -18.27 -23.20 13.52
CA ILE A 337 -17.37 -24.19 12.95
C ILE A 337 -15.89 -23.96 13.37
N LYS A 338 -15.57 -22.78 13.89
CA LYS A 338 -14.24 -22.49 14.49
C LYS A 338 -14.22 -22.75 15.98
#